data_703ba81aff22cbd93a1ce91239ec07e0
#
_entry.id   703ba81aff22cbd93a1ce91239ec07e0
#
_cell.length_a   1.000
_cell.length_b   1.000
_cell.length_c   1.000
_cell.angle_alpha   90.00
_cell.angle_beta   90.00
_cell.angle_gamma   90.00
#
_symmetry.space_group_name_H-M   'P 1'
#
loop_
_entity.id
_entity.type
_entity.pdbx_description
1 polymer ?
#
loop_
_entity_poly.entity_id
_entity_poly.type
_entity_poly.pdbx_seq_one_letter_code
_entity_poly.pdbx_strand_id
1 'polypeptide(L)'
;MEKLPINSSDGFLHMEDLPHNCIFNKVVTGCGGTTVVLRNAEDYVIAVPTTELIINKTGRLDAGFSTIKFHDGTGQSAFGLFGKFDNDVRKELVRYIESSGTKKIICTYDKVPKLLDFIEPKDYRLLTDEYHCLLKAYSYRQKAIDGVLENFRRFKSFCFMSATPILPSFKPNCLADVDEIQADWGNSLDKLTVELQQTNKPYSLAANIINAYKRDGFITSKEGIKSYEAFFFINSVTDIVAILKHCHLSNDEVRIICADTPENREKLIGYDISNSRSPNKMFNFITSKSFEGADYFSETGLCFIISTQSNPHTLASIDTDIP
;
A
#
# COMPACT_ATOMS: atom_id res chain seq x y z
N MET A 1 20.80 -12.55 9.60
CA MET A 1 19.45 -12.60 9.04
C MET A 1 19.17 -14.04 8.61
N GLU A 2 18.16 -14.65 9.17
CA GLU A 2 17.73 -16.00 8.86
C GLU A 2 16.99 -16.02 7.51
N LYS A 3 17.18 -17.10 6.72
CA LYS A 3 16.48 -17.28 5.46
C LYS A 3 15.37 -18.31 5.62
N LEU A 4 14.16 -17.96 5.20
CA LEU A 4 13.00 -18.84 5.19
C LEU A 4 12.71 -19.26 3.74
N PRO A 5 12.90 -20.53 3.38
CA PRO A 5 12.61 -21.02 2.04
C PRO A 5 11.12 -20.88 1.70
N ILE A 6 10.82 -20.28 0.56
CA ILE A 6 9.46 -20.13 0.05
C ILE A 6 9.26 -21.08 -1.13
N ASN A 7 8.37 -22.04 -0.97
CA ASN A 7 7.95 -22.95 -2.02
C ASN A 7 6.72 -22.37 -2.72
N SER A 8 6.95 -21.61 -3.78
CA SER A 8 5.89 -20.96 -4.55
C SER A 8 6.22 -21.03 -6.05
N SER A 9 5.23 -21.37 -6.85
CA SER A 9 5.31 -21.35 -8.32
C SER A 9 4.50 -20.21 -8.94
N ASP A 10 3.70 -19.50 -8.14
CA ASP A 10 2.78 -18.45 -8.58
C ASP A 10 3.13 -17.06 -7.98
N GLY A 11 4.25 -16.95 -7.27
CA GLY A 11 4.70 -15.69 -6.66
C GLY A 11 3.97 -15.30 -5.38
N PHE A 12 3.11 -16.17 -4.83
CA PHE A 12 2.38 -15.93 -3.59
C PHE A 12 2.93 -16.73 -2.40
N LEU A 13 2.77 -16.18 -1.20
CA LEU A 13 3.11 -16.87 0.04
C LEU A 13 2.05 -17.91 0.37
N HIS A 14 2.40 -19.20 0.30
CA HIS A 14 1.57 -20.33 0.71
C HIS A 14 2.05 -20.82 2.08
N MET A 15 1.61 -20.13 3.14
CA MET A 15 1.99 -20.39 4.52
C MET A 15 0.73 -20.50 5.38
N GLU A 16 0.79 -21.29 6.44
CA GLU A 16 -0.30 -21.35 7.43
C GLU A 16 -0.37 -20.05 8.24
N ASP A 17 0.77 -19.47 8.57
CA ASP A 17 0.89 -18.18 9.25
C ASP A 17 2.23 -17.50 8.94
N LEU A 18 2.35 -16.22 9.24
CA LEU A 18 3.61 -15.48 9.13
C LEU A 18 4.56 -15.83 10.28
N PRO A 19 5.87 -15.67 10.10
CA PRO A 19 6.84 -15.79 11.20
C PRO A 19 6.49 -14.84 12.36
N HIS A 20 6.78 -15.27 13.58
CA HIS A 20 6.40 -14.56 14.80
C HIS A 20 7.60 -13.92 15.51
N ASN A 21 7.32 -12.83 16.22
CA ASN A 21 8.28 -12.07 17.02
C ASN A 21 9.53 -11.66 16.23
N CYS A 22 9.31 -11.26 14.97
CA CYS A 22 10.38 -10.95 14.04
C CYS A 22 10.05 -9.76 13.13
N ILE A 23 11.08 -9.31 12.42
CA ILE A 23 10.98 -8.49 11.23
C ILE A 23 11.04 -9.45 10.05
N PHE A 24 9.97 -9.51 9.24
CA PHE A 24 9.88 -10.38 8.08
C PHE A 24 10.04 -9.58 6.78
N ASN A 25 11.20 -9.77 6.15
CA ASN A 25 11.43 -9.29 4.79
C ASN A 25 10.83 -10.28 3.80
N LYS A 26 9.66 -9.95 3.26
CA LYS A 26 8.98 -10.78 2.26
C LYS A 26 9.63 -10.72 0.87
N VAL A 27 10.54 -9.76 0.62
CA VAL A 27 11.30 -9.52 -0.63
C VAL A 27 10.41 -9.11 -1.81
N VAL A 28 9.27 -9.77 -1.99
CA VAL A 28 8.35 -9.56 -3.11
C VAL A 28 7.16 -8.71 -2.65
N THR A 29 6.87 -7.64 -3.38
CA THR A 29 5.64 -6.87 -3.21
C THR A 29 4.45 -7.65 -3.76
N GLY A 30 3.25 -7.44 -3.19
CA GLY A 30 2.04 -8.12 -3.69
C GLY A 30 1.98 -9.64 -3.46
N CYS A 31 2.96 -10.25 -2.82
CA CYS A 31 3.04 -11.72 -2.62
C CYS A 31 2.01 -12.31 -1.63
N GLY A 32 1.03 -11.54 -1.19
CA GLY A 32 -0.08 -12.05 -0.38
C GLY A 32 0.18 -12.19 1.12
N GLY A 33 1.22 -11.56 1.69
CA GLY A 33 1.52 -11.67 3.13
C GLY A 33 0.35 -11.30 4.04
N THR A 34 -0.34 -10.20 3.78
CA THR A 34 -1.57 -9.83 4.51
C THR A 34 -2.70 -10.86 4.30
N THR A 35 -2.76 -11.49 3.12
CA THR A 35 -3.75 -12.53 2.81
C THR A 35 -3.54 -13.78 3.64
N VAL A 36 -2.29 -14.19 3.89
CA VAL A 36 -1.95 -15.30 4.81
C VAL A 36 -2.59 -15.06 6.17
N VAL A 37 -2.38 -13.88 6.75
CA VAL A 37 -2.93 -13.49 8.06
C VAL A 37 -4.46 -13.41 8.04
N LEU A 38 -5.05 -12.94 6.97
CA LEU A 38 -6.51 -12.84 6.85
C LEU A 38 -7.20 -14.21 6.75
N ARG A 39 -6.51 -15.22 6.19
CA ARG A 39 -7.08 -16.57 5.96
C ARG A 39 -6.93 -17.53 7.14
N ASN A 40 -5.94 -17.33 7.98
CA ASN A 40 -5.67 -18.24 9.08
C ASN A 40 -6.72 -18.16 10.20
N ALA A 41 -6.68 -19.11 11.13
CA ALA A 41 -7.64 -19.22 12.22
C ALA A 41 -7.26 -18.46 13.50
N GLU A 42 -6.24 -17.57 13.43
CA GLU A 42 -5.76 -16.80 14.56
C GLU A 42 -6.37 -15.39 14.61
N ASP A 43 -6.56 -14.86 15.80
CA ASP A 43 -7.02 -13.49 15.98
C ASP A 43 -5.88 -12.51 15.72
N TYR A 44 -6.13 -11.50 14.86
CA TYR A 44 -5.11 -10.56 14.43
C TYR A 44 -5.57 -9.11 14.50
N VAL A 45 -4.64 -8.25 14.95
CA VAL A 45 -4.63 -6.83 14.66
C VAL A 45 -3.63 -6.61 13.53
N ILE A 46 -4.08 -6.05 12.42
CA ILE A 46 -3.29 -5.77 11.22
C ILE A 46 -3.15 -4.26 11.11
N ALA A 47 -2.02 -3.74 11.54
CA ALA A 47 -1.70 -2.32 11.48
C ALA A 47 -1.10 -1.96 10.11
N VAL A 48 -1.69 -0.97 9.45
CA VAL A 48 -1.30 -0.55 8.08
C VAL A 48 -1.03 0.96 8.02
N PRO A 49 -0.17 1.43 7.08
CA PRO A 49 0.19 2.85 6.98
C PRO A 49 -0.95 3.73 6.48
N THR A 50 -1.82 3.22 5.61
CA THR A 50 -2.81 4.04 4.89
C THR A 50 -4.23 3.49 4.99
N THR A 51 -5.21 4.36 4.87
CA THR A 51 -6.63 3.98 4.80
C THR A 51 -6.94 3.21 3.51
N GLU A 52 -6.21 3.48 2.44
CA GLU A 52 -6.40 2.83 1.13
C GLU A 52 -6.17 1.33 1.22
N LEU A 53 -5.15 0.89 1.98
CA LEU A 53 -4.93 -0.54 2.28
C LEU A 53 -6.15 -1.20 2.93
N ILE A 54 -6.80 -0.51 3.87
CA ILE A 54 -8.00 -1.04 4.54
C ILE A 54 -9.16 -1.10 3.55
N ILE A 55 -9.38 -0.03 2.79
CA ILE A 55 -10.44 0.06 1.78
C ILE A 55 -10.27 -1.05 0.74
N ASN A 56 -9.05 -1.28 0.26
CA ASN A 56 -8.76 -2.34 -0.70
C ASN A 56 -9.09 -3.75 -0.16
N LYS A 57 -8.80 -4.02 1.10
CA LYS A 57 -9.10 -5.32 1.71
C LYS A 57 -10.58 -5.47 2.08
N THR A 58 -11.18 -4.46 2.71
CA THR A 58 -12.55 -4.54 3.24
C THR A 58 -13.64 -4.20 2.24
N GLY A 59 -13.30 -3.44 1.18
CA GLY A 59 -14.25 -2.92 0.23
C GLY A 59 -15.11 -1.76 0.74
N ARG A 60 -14.86 -1.24 1.95
CA ARG A 60 -15.62 -0.16 2.58
C ARG A 60 -14.88 1.16 2.52
N LEU A 61 -15.62 2.24 2.35
CA LEU A 61 -15.12 3.61 2.37
C LEU A 61 -15.15 4.23 3.77
N ASP A 62 -15.75 3.56 4.74
CA ASP A 62 -15.91 3.95 6.14
C ASP A 62 -15.48 2.82 7.08
N ALA A 63 -15.16 3.15 8.32
CA ALA A 63 -14.84 2.16 9.35
C ALA A 63 -16.03 1.24 9.62
N GLY A 64 -15.79 -0.04 9.89
CA GLY A 64 -16.85 -0.96 10.25
C GLY A 64 -16.58 -2.41 9.82
N PHE A 65 -17.57 -3.25 10.04
CA PHE A 65 -17.59 -4.66 9.71
C PHE A 65 -17.63 -4.90 8.19
N SER A 66 -16.91 -5.92 7.73
CA SER A 66 -16.90 -6.37 6.35
C SER A 66 -16.68 -7.89 6.26
N THR A 67 -17.07 -8.47 5.15
CA THR A 67 -16.66 -9.83 4.76
C THR A 67 -15.72 -9.73 3.57
N ILE A 68 -14.46 -10.06 3.81
CA ILE A 68 -13.44 -10.14 2.77
C ILE A 68 -13.66 -11.43 1.99
N LYS A 69 -13.81 -11.33 0.67
CA LYS A 69 -13.94 -12.49 -0.23
C LYS A 69 -12.60 -12.80 -0.89
N PHE A 70 -12.23 -14.06 -0.92
CA PHE A 70 -11.05 -14.57 -1.60
C PHE A 70 -11.40 -15.16 -2.97
N HIS A 71 -10.40 -15.34 -3.83
CA HIS A 71 -10.59 -15.88 -5.19
C HIS A 71 -11.18 -17.31 -5.23
N ASP A 72 -10.94 -18.09 -4.19
CA ASP A 72 -11.50 -19.45 -4.05
C ASP A 72 -12.97 -19.48 -3.59
N GLY A 73 -13.60 -18.31 -3.48
CA GLY A 73 -14.98 -18.15 -3.04
C GLY A 73 -15.16 -18.19 -1.52
N THR A 74 -14.12 -18.47 -0.75
CA THR A 74 -14.17 -18.38 0.72
C THR A 74 -14.21 -16.93 1.19
N GLY A 75 -14.64 -16.71 2.43
CA GLY A 75 -14.73 -15.39 3.02
C GLY A 75 -14.28 -15.37 4.47
N GLN A 76 -13.75 -14.22 4.88
CA GLN A 76 -13.33 -13.94 6.25
C GLN A 76 -13.99 -12.67 6.77
N SER A 77 -14.57 -12.77 7.95
CA SER A 77 -15.08 -11.62 8.70
C SER A 77 -13.91 -10.74 9.13
N ALA A 78 -14.02 -9.44 8.90
CA ALA A 78 -13.01 -8.47 9.28
C ALA A 78 -13.64 -7.14 9.72
N PHE A 79 -12.91 -6.35 10.50
CA PHE A 79 -13.29 -5.00 10.89
C PHE A 79 -12.23 -4.01 10.41
N GLY A 80 -12.65 -3.05 9.57
CA GLY A 80 -11.78 -1.95 9.14
C GLY A 80 -11.89 -0.77 10.12
N LEU A 81 -10.79 -0.38 10.76
CA LEU A 81 -10.76 0.72 11.74
C LEU A 81 -9.85 1.86 11.27
N PHE A 82 -10.44 2.93 10.76
CA PHE A 82 -9.75 4.12 10.26
C PHE A 82 -10.64 5.37 10.36
N GLY A 83 -10.12 6.56 10.06
CA GLY A 83 -10.89 7.80 10.11
C GLY A 83 -11.34 8.18 11.52
N LYS A 84 -12.58 8.61 11.66
CA LYS A 84 -13.17 8.97 12.97
C LYS A 84 -13.44 7.71 13.79
N PHE A 85 -13.12 7.75 15.06
CA PHE A 85 -13.40 6.69 16.01
C PHE A 85 -14.43 7.20 17.01
N ASP A 86 -15.65 7.43 16.51
CA ASP A 86 -16.79 7.92 17.26
C ASP A 86 -17.55 6.79 17.98
N ASN A 87 -18.64 7.14 18.65
CA ASN A 87 -19.40 6.20 19.46
C ASN A 87 -20.07 5.09 18.65
N ASP A 88 -20.43 5.36 17.39
CA ASP A 88 -21.11 4.35 16.56
C ASP A 88 -20.10 3.32 16.07
N VAL A 89 -18.92 3.76 15.61
CA VAL A 89 -17.81 2.86 15.28
C VAL A 89 -17.35 2.02 16.48
N ARG A 90 -17.30 2.62 17.69
CA ARG A 90 -16.96 1.88 18.93
C ARG A 90 -17.97 0.79 19.24
N LYS A 91 -19.27 1.09 19.16
CA LYS A 91 -20.35 0.10 19.39
C LYS A 91 -20.28 -1.03 18.37
N GLU A 92 -20.03 -0.72 17.10
CA GLU A 92 -19.89 -1.73 16.05
C GLU A 92 -18.64 -2.60 16.27
N LEU A 93 -17.52 -2.01 16.67
CA LEU A 93 -16.31 -2.74 17.04
C LEU A 93 -16.56 -3.71 18.21
N VAL A 94 -17.21 -3.26 19.27
CA VAL A 94 -17.54 -4.12 20.43
C VAL A 94 -18.42 -5.29 19.99
N ARG A 95 -19.47 -5.04 19.21
CA ARG A 95 -20.31 -6.13 18.66
C ARG A 95 -19.50 -7.12 17.80
N TYR A 96 -18.56 -6.61 17.02
CA TYR A 96 -17.68 -7.46 16.22
C TYR A 96 -16.77 -8.32 17.11
N ILE A 97 -16.16 -7.74 18.14
CA ILE A 97 -15.30 -8.47 19.09
C ILE A 97 -16.09 -9.56 19.83
N GLU A 98 -17.31 -9.27 20.25
CA GLU A 98 -18.19 -10.20 20.96
C GLU A 98 -18.85 -11.27 20.07
N SER A 99 -18.81 -11.10 18.74
CA SER A 99 -19.38 -12.08 17.80
C SER A 99 -18.59 -13.40 17.82
N SER A 100 -19.14 -14.46 17.25
CA SER A 100 -18.43 -15.73 17.07
C SER A 100 -17.39 -15.66 15.94
N GLY A 101 -16.41 -16.57 15.97
CA GLY A 101 -15.40 -16.73 14.93
C GLY A 101 -14.15 -15.87 15.13
N THR A 102 -13.17 -16.09 14.27
CA THR A 102 -11.87 -15.43 14.28
C THR A 102 -11.98 -13.92 14.06
N LYS A 103 -11.19 -13.16 14.79
CA LYS A 103 -11.17 -11.68 14.71
C LYS A 103 -10.02 -11.18 13.85
N LYS A 104 -10.35 -10.44 12.84
CA LYS A 104 -9.39 -9.75 11.95
C LYS A 104 -9.67 -8.25 11.98
N ILE A 105 -8.87 -7.49 12.74
CA ILE A 105 -9.03 -6.04 12.86
C ILE A 105 -7.93 -5.37 12.05
N ILE A 106 -8.29 -4.77 10.91
CA ILE A 106 -7.35 -4.03 10.06
C ILE A 106 -7.47 -2.56 10.43
N CYS A 107 -6.40 -1.96 10.89
CA CYS A 107 -6.44 -0.58 11.36
C CYS A 107 -5.24 0.25 10.90
N THR A 108 -5.41 1.57 10.80
CA THR A 108 -4.26 2.47 10.62
C THR A 108 -3.41 2.53 11.90
N TYR A 109 -2.10 2.78 11.76
CA TYR A 109 -1.15 2.81 12.90
C TYR A 109 -1.65 3.62 14.11
N ASP A 110 -2.31 4.77 13.87
CA ASP A 110 -2.85 5.65 14.92
C ASP A 110 -4.03 5.05 15.71
N LYS A 111 -4.59 3.96 15.24
CA LYS A 111 -5.68 3.27 15.92
C LYS A 111 -5.20 2.15 16.85
N VAL A 112 -3.98 1.65 16.67
CA VAL A 112 -3.44 0.58 17.52
C VAL A 112 -3.54 0.91 19.02
N PRO A 113 -3.03 2.05 19.53
CA PRO A 113 -3.16 2.35 20.95
C PRO A 113 -4.61 2.52 21.42
N LYS A 114 -5.51 3.02 20.57
CA LYS A 114 -6.94 3.19 20.89
C LYS A 114 -7.68 1.86 20.94
N LEU A 115 -7.25 0.89 20.16
CA LEU A 115 -7.84 -0.45 20.12
C LEU A 115 -7.59 -1.21 21.41
N LEU A 116 -6.48 -0.93 22.12
CA LEU A 116 -6.13 -1.57 23.39
C LEU A 116 -7.13 -1.30 24.54
N ASP A 117 -8.01 -0.32 24.41
CA ASP A 117 -9.11 -0.08 25.35
C ASP A 117 -10.28 -1.06 25.13
N PHE A 118 -10.28 -1.84 24.04
CA PHE A 118 -11.39 -2.70 23.61
C PHE A 118 -11.02 -4.18 23.52
N ILE A 119 -9.74 -4.51 23.44
CA ILE A 119 -9.25 -5.90 23.32
C ILE A 119 -8.23 -6.21 24.40
N GLU A 120 -8.11 -7.50 24.75
CA GLU A 120 -6.95 -8.00 25.49
C GLU A 120 -5.84 -8.34 24.47
N PRO A 121 -4.73 -7.57 24.43
CA PRO A 121 -3.72 -7.74 23.38
C PRO A 121 -3.07 -9.12 23.37
N LYS A 122 -3.03 -9.81 24.51
CA LYS A 122 -2.46 -11.17 24.63
C LYS A 122 -3.26 -12.23 23.88
N ASP A 123 -4.51 -11.95 23.51
CA ASP A 123 -5.34 -12.85 22.72
C ASP A 123 -5.11 -12.67 21.22
N TYR A 124 -4.50 -11.55 20.80
CA TYR A 124 -4.30 -11.16 19.41
C TYR A 124 -2.83 -11.22 19.01
N ARG A 125 -2.57 -11.59 17.77
CA ARG A 125 -1.28 -11.36 17.09
C ARG A 125 -1.29 -9.98 16.42
N LEU A 126 -0.13 -9.31 16.37
CA LEU A 126 0.03 -8.03 15.66
C LEU A 126 0.82 -8.24 14.38
N LEU A 127 0.23 -7.87 13.24
CA LEU A 127 0.98 -7.63 12.01
C LEU A 127 1.12 -6.12 11.82
N THR A 128 2.35 -5.62 11.71
CA THR A 128 2.64 -4.27 11.24
C THR A 128 3.08 -4.37 9.79
N ASP A 129 2.13 -4.16 8.89
CA ASP A 129 2.35 -4.27 7.45
C ASP A 129 2.99 -3.00 6.90
N GLU A 130 3.87 -3.16 5.89
CA GLU A 130 4.69 -2.09 5.32
C GLU A 130 5.42 -1.27 6.39
N TYR A 131 6.09 -1.98 7.33
CA TYR A 131 6.70 -1.35 8.51
C TYR A 131 7.76 -0.30 8.17
N HIS A 132 8.35 -0.33 6.97
CA HIS A 132 9.27 0.71 6.50
C HIS A 132 8.61 2.11 6.49
N CYS A 133 7.28 2.17 6.36
CA CYS A 133 6.50 3.40 6.46
C CYS A 133 6.53 4.02 7.86
N LEU A 134 6.92 3.27 8.90
CA LEU A 134 7.16 3.85 10.23
C LEU A 134 8.28 4.90 10.18
N LEU A 135 9.33 4.64 9.41
CA LEU A 135 10.42 5.61 9.24
C LEU A 135 10.01 6.77 8.33
N LYS A 136 9.41 6.48 7.16
CA LYS A 136 8.97 7.51 6.20
C LYS A 136 8.00 8.51 6.81
N ALA A 137 7.05 8.03 7.61
CA ALA A 137 5.99 8.86 8.18
C ALA A 137 6.33 9.48 9.54
N TYR A 138 7.49 9.18 10.13
CA TYR A 138 7.81 9.58 11.50
C TYR A 138 7.73 11.09 11.72
N SER A 139 8.23 11.88 10.77
CA SER A 139 8.28 13.35 10.88
C SER A 139 6.90 14.02 11.04
N TYR A 140 5.84 13.42 10.51
CA TYR A 140 4.48 13.99 10.54
C TYR A 140 3.43 13.10 11.21
N ARG A 141 3.78 11.85 11.57
CA ARG A 141 2.89 10.88 12.24
C ARG A 141 3.51 10.26 13.50
N GLN A 142 4.43 10.96 14.14
CA GLN A 142 5.21 10.45 15.28
C GLN A 142 4.32 9.74 16.32
N LYS A 143 3.26 10.37 16.81
CA LYS A 143 2.37 9.79 17.84
C LYS A 143 1.74 8.46 17.41
N ALA A 144 1.43 8.31 16.12
CA ALA A 144 0.86 7.07 15.60
C ALA A 144 1.89 5.95 15.59
N ILE A 145 3.11 6.29 15.22
CA ILE A 145 4.24 5.36 15.12
C ILE A 145 4.72 4.94 16.49
N ASP A 146 4.91 5.91 17.39
CA ASP A 146 5.26 5.63 18.80
C ASP A 146 4.21 4.72 19.44
N GLY A 147 2.92 4.95 19.14
CA GLY A 147 1.83 4.11 19.62
C GLY A 147 1.92 2.64 19.18
N VAL A 148 2.43 2.34 18.00
CA VAL A 148 2.72 0.97 17.56
C VAL A 148 3.95 0.43 18.26
N LEU A 149 5.07 1.20 18.26
CA LEU A 149 6.37 0.77 18.77
C LEU A 149 6.41 0.60 20.30
N GLU A 150 5.57 1.31 21.04
CA GLU A 150 5.45 1.16 22.50
C GLU A 150 4.57 -0.03 22.90
N ASN A 151 3.69 -0.50 22.02
CA ASN A 151 2.69 -1.49 22.38
C ASN A 151 2.86 -2.88 21.72
N PHE A 152 3.69 -3.04 20.68
CA PHE A 152 3.77 -4.29 19.92
C PHE A 152 4.10 -5.51 20.79
N ARG A 153 4.91 -5.38 21.85
CA ARG A 153 5.27 -6.48 22.75
C ARG A 153 4.17 -6.87 23.73
N ARG A 154 3.05 -6.13 23.77
CA ARG A 154 1.89 -6.48 24.60
C ARG A 154 1.02 -7.55 23.94
N PHE A 155 1.16 -7.74 22.62
CA PHE A 155 0.41 -8.72 21.85
C PHE A 155 0.93 -10.16 22.08
N LYS A 156 0.11 -11.16 21.79
CA LYS A 156 0.46 -12.61 21.86
C LYS A 156 1.75 -12.89 21.09
N SER A 157 1.88 -12.33 19.92
CA SER A 157 3.08 -12.29 19.08
C SER A 157 2.98 -11.12 18.10
N PHE A 158 4.09 -10.81 17.44
CA PHE A 158 4.11 -9.73 16.46
C PHE A 158 4.94 -10.09 15.23
N CYS A 159 4.66 -9.41 14.12
CA CYS A 159 5.46 -9.46 12.90
C CYS A 159 5.49 -8.06 12.29
N PHE A 160 6.70 -7.55 12.02
CA PHE A 160 6.92 -6.34 11.23
C PHE A 160 7.25 -6.78 9.80
N MET A 161 6.34 -6.58 8.86
CA MET A 161 6.48 -7.10 7.50
C MET A 161 6.70 -6.00 6.47
N SER A 162 7.61 -6.22 5.53
CA SER A 162 7.79 -5.38 4.33
C SER A 162 8.55 -6.14 3.26
N ALA A 163 8.40 -5.73 2.00
CA ALA A 163 9.31 -6.13 0.92
C ALA A 163 10.58 -5.26 0.88
N THR A 164 10.52 -4.07 1.50
CA THR A 164 11.56 -3.06 1.52
C THR A 164 11.90 -2.70 2.97
N PRO A 165 12.65 -3.56 3.69
CA PRO A 165 12.92 -3.37 5.11
C PRO A 165 13.74 -2.11 5.36
N ILE A 166 13.58 -1.54 6.54
CA ILE A 166 14.40 -0.42 7.02
C ILE A 166 15.86 -0.87 7.09
N LEU A 167 16.78 -0.08 6.54
CA LEU A 167 18.20 -0.35 6.62
C LEU A 167 18.66 -0.43 8.08
N PRO A 168 19.61 -1.31 8.44
CA PRO A 168 20.06 -1.52 9.83
C PRO A 168 20.47 -0.22 10.55
N SER A 169 21.06 0.74 9.83
CA SER A 169 21.48 2.04 10.36
C SER A 169 20.33 2.97 10.78
N PHE A 170 19.11 2.71 10.30
CA PHE A 170 17.91 3.50 10.59
C PHE A 170 16.86 2.72 11.40
N LYS A 171 17.18 1.48 11.76
CA LYS A 171 16.29 0.62 12.55
C LYS A 171 16.01 1.27 13.93
N PRO A 172 14.74 1.41 14.33
CA PRO A 172 14.39 1.93 15.65
C PRO A 172 15.02 1.12 16.77
N ASN A 173 15.52 1.78 17.82
CA ASN A 173 16.17 1.11 18.95
C ASN A 173 15.30 0.05 19.63
N CYS A 174 13.98 0.24 19.70
CA CYS A 174 13.04 -0.73 20.27
C CYS A 174 12.90 -2.03 19.44
N LEU A 175 13.42 -2.04 18.22
CA LEU A 175 13.49 -3.20 17.33
C LEU A 175 14.90 -3.79 17.22
N ALA A 176 15.90 -3.25 17.93
CA ALA A 176 17.30 -3.66 17.80
C ALA A 176 17.54 -5.14 18.15
N ASP A 177 16.79 -5.66 19.11
CA ASP A 177 16.83 -7.05 19.58
C ASP A 177 15.82 -7.98 18.88
N VAL A 178 15.09 -7.48 17.87
CA VAL A 178 14.13 -8.27 17.11
C VAL A 178 14.85 -8.97 15.97
N ASP A 179 14.67 -10.29 15.89
CA ASP A 179 15.24 -11.13 14.83
C ASP A 179 14.71 -10.75 13.46
N GLU A 180 15.56 -10.89 12.44
CA GLU A 180 15.23 -10.63 11.05
C GLU A 180 15.19 -11.93 10.26
N ILE A 181 14.06 -12.17 9.60
CA ILE A 181 13.82 -13.33 8.73
C ILE A 181 13.58 -12.81 7.31
N GLN A 182 14.27 -13.37 6.35
CA GLN A 182 14.08 -13.04 4.93
C GLN A 182 13.50 -14.22 4.17
N ALA A 183 12.46 -13.98 3.39
CA ALA A 183 11.94 -14.95 2.44
C ALA A 183 13.00 -15.28 1.38
N ASP A 184 13.25 -16.56 1.17
CA ASP A 184 14.14 -17.06 0.12
C ASP A 184 13.28 -17.72 -0.97
N TRP A 185 13.04 -16.99 -2.03
CA TRP A 185 12.22 -17.40 -3.17
C TRP A 185 12.99 -18.28 -4.16
N GLY A 186 14.27 -18.57 -3.89
CA GLY A 186 15.13 -19.29 -4.83
C GLY A 186 15.22 -18.59 -6.19
N ASN A 187 14.99 -19.34 -7.26
CA ASN A 187 15.04 -18.82 -8.65
C ASN A 187 13.67 -18.49 -9.23
N SER A 188 12.62 -18.44 -8.41
CA SER A 188 11.23 -18.26 -8.87
C SER A 188 10.82 -16.80 -9.10
N LEU A 189 11.73 -15.83 -8.89
CA LEU A 189 11.41 -14.42 -9.07
C LEU A 189 11.70 -13.95 -10.50
N ASP A 190 10.67 -13.43 -11.15
CA ASP A 190 10.83 -12.68 -12.38
C ASP A 190 11.51 -11.33 -12.08
N LYS A 191 12.56 -11.02 -12.83
CA LYS A 191 13.28 -9.76 -12.73
C LYS A 191 12.59 -8.73 -13.60
N LEU A 192 12.04 -7.68 -12.99
CA LEU A 192 11.57 -6.52 -13.74
C LEU A 192 12.76 -5.71 -14.26
N THR A 193 12.70 -5.35 -15.53
CA THR A 193 13.68 -4.44 -16.14
C THR A 193 13.15 -3.03 -16.07
N VAL A 194 13.81 -2.16 -15.27
CA VAL A 194 13.49 -0.75 -15.18
C VAL A 194 14.36 0.04 -16.16
N GLU A 195 13.72 0.87 -16.98
CA GLU A 195 14.43 1.81 -17.87
C GLU A 195 14.57 3.17 -17.20
N LEU A 196 15.81 3.60 -16.96
CA LEU A 196 16.10 4.93 -16.40
C LEU A 196 16.33 5.93 -17.52
N GLN A 197 15.50 7.00 -17.56
CA GLN A 197 15.70 8.13 -18.46
C GLN A 197 16.04 9.40 -17.67
N GLN A 198 17.24 9.92 -17.82
CA GLN A 198 17.64 11.18 -17.23
C GLN A 198 17.30 12.34 -18.18
N THR A 199 16.60 13.34 -17.65
CA THR A 199 16.20 14.54 -18.41
C THR A 199 16.10 15.77 -17.51
N ASN A 200 16.39 16.94 -18.07
CA ASN A 200 16.16 18.22 -17.39
C ASN A 200 14.69 18.67 -17.42
N LYS A 201 13.82 17.94 -18.14
CA LYS A 201 12.40 18.27 -18.35
C LYS A 201 11.51 17.03 -18.20
N PRO A 202 11.43 16.43 -16.99
CA PRO A 202 10.70 15.17 -16.79
C PRO A 202 9.21 15.28 -17.15
N TYR A 203 8.57 16.40 -16.87
CA TYR A 203 7.17 16.61 -17.21
C TYR A 203 6.92 16.80 -18.71
N SER A 204 7.90 17.37 -19.45
CA SER A 204 7.83 17.41 -20.92
C SER A 204 7.96 16.02 -21.53
N LEU A 205 8.76 15.14 -20.92
CA LEU A 205 8.86 13.75 -21.34
C LEU A 205 7.54 13.02 -21.11
N ALA A 206 6.90 13.20 -19.93
CA ALA A 206 5.58 12.68 -19.67
C ALA A 206 4.53 13.16 -20.70
N ALA A 207 4.57 14.46 -21.05
CA ALA A 207 3.68 15.00 -22.07
C ALA A 207 3.93 14.38 -23.46
N ASN A 208 5.18 14.11 -23.84
CA ASN A 208 5.50 13.42 -25.08
C ASN A 208 4.94 11.99 -25.13
N ILE A 209 5.05 11.25 -24.01
CA ILE A 209 4.47 9.93 -23.86
C ILE A 209 2.94 9.98 -24.03
N ILE A 210 2.27 10.91 -23.34
CA ILE A 210 0.83 11.12 -23.44
C ILE A 210 0.41 11.44 -24.89
N ASN A 211 1.14 12.33 -25.56
CA ASN A 211 0.85 12.70 -26.94
C ASN A 211 1.06 11.51 -27.91
N ALA A 212 2.01 10.62 -27.63
CA ALA A 212 2.16 9.39 -28.42
C ALA A 212 0.95 8.47 -28.26
N TYR A 213 0.45 8.24 -27.04
CA TYR A 213 -0.80 7.50 -26.82
C TYR A 213 -2.00 8.16 -27.53
N LYS A 214 -2.14 9.48 -27.44
CA LYS A 214 -3.25 10.20 -28.09
C LYS A 214 -3.21 10.09 -29.62
N ARG A 215 -2.00 10.12 -30.20
CA ARG A 215 -1.83 10.03 -31.65
C ARG A 215 -2.11 8.62 -32.18
N ASP A 216 -1.57 7.59 -31.54
CA ASP A 216 -1.51 6.22 -32.05
C ASP A 216 -2.52 5.29 -31.36
N GLY A 217 -3.13 5.73 -30.25
CA GLY A 217 -4.04 4.93 -29.42
C GLY A 217 -3.32 3.93 -28.50
N PHE A 218 -2.01 3.72 -28.66
CA PHE A 218 -1.19 2.80 -27.87
C PHE A 218 0.30 3.16 -27.96
N ILE A 219 1.10 2.61 -27.05
CA ILE A 219 2.56 2.56 -27.17
C ILE A 219 2.99 1.09 -27.21
N THR A 220 3.99 0.77 -28.03
CA THR A 220 4.56 -0.58 -28.07
C THR A 220 5.77 -0.64 -27.14
N SER A 221 5.76 -1.58 -26.19
CA SER A 221 6.89 -1.85 -25.30
C SER A 221 8.10 -2.41 -26.07
N LYS A 222 9.26 -2.51 -25.42
CA LYS A 222 10.45 -3.15 -26.04
C LYS A 222 10.23 -4.63 -26.36
N GLU A 223 9.38 -5.29 -25.60
CA GLU A 223 8.98 -6.67 -25.79
C GLU A 223 7.92 -6.86 -26.89
N GLY A 224 7.51 -5.77 -27.55
CA GLY A 224 6.52 -5.79 -28.64
C GLY A 224 5.07 -5.80 -28.18
N ILE A 225 4.79 -5.63 -26.88
CA ILE A 225 3.44 -5.60 -26.31
C ILE A 225 2.84 -4.21 -26.54
N LYS A 226 1.63 -4.15 -27.06
CA LYS A 226 0.87 -2.89 -27.19
C LYS A 226 0.23 -2.53 -25.87
N SER A 227 0.60 -1.39 -25.34
CA SER A 227 0.00 -0.78 -24.16
C SER A 227 -1.06 0.23 -24.55
N TYR A 228 -2.24 0.12 -23.96
CA TYR A 228 -3.38 1.01 -24.20
C TYR A 228 -3.65 1.95 -23.02
N GLU A 229 -2.94 1.78 -21.92
CA GLU A 229 -3.08 2.59 -20.70
C GLU A 229 -1.73 2.85 -20.05
N ALA A 230 -1.60 4.03 -19.46
CA ALA A 230 -0.39 4.48 -18.79
C ALA A 230 -0.67 4.83 -17.33
N PHE A 231 0.22 4.43 -16.44
CA PHE A 231 0.19 4.74 -15.02
C PHE A 231 1.35 5.67 -14.69
N PHE A 232 1.04 6.92 -14.33
CA PHE A 232 2.01 7.95 -13.97
C PHE A 232 2.05 8.11 -12.45
N PHE A 233 3.14 7.70 -11.83
CA PHE A 233 3.41 7.89 -10.41
C PHE A 233 4.13 9.22 -10.22
N ILE A 234 3.39 10.25 -9.79
CA ILE A 234 3.88 11.62 -9.61
C ILE A 234 3.39 12.15 -8.27
N ASN A 235 4.27 12.32 -7.30
CA ASN A 235 3.88 12.80 -5.97
C ASN A 235 3.71 14.32 -5.92
N SER A 236 2.98 14.91 -6.87
CA SER A 236 2.67 16.34 -6.92
C SER A 236 1.39 16.59 -7.72
N VAL A 237 0.32 16.99 -7.04
CA VAL A 237 -0.94 17.35 -7.70
C VAL A 237 -0.76 18.58 -8.61
N THR A 238 0.08 19.53 -8.21
CA THR A 238 0.38 20.72 -9.02
C THR A 238 0.99 20.35 -10.36
N ASP A 239 1.95 19.41 -10.36
CA ASP A 239 2.62 18.96 -11.59
C ASP A 239 1.68 18.10 -12.46
N ILE A 240 0.83 17.28 -11.82
CA ILE A 240 -0.24 16.54 -12.53
C ILE A 240 -1.14 17.54 -13.27
N VAL A 241 -1.65 18.57 -12.60
CA VAL A 241 -2.51 19.61 -13.22
C VAL A 241 -1.79 20.31 -14.39
N ALA A 242 -0.51 20.60 -14.25
CA ALA A 242 0.27 21.22 -15.33
C ALA A 242 0.33 20.30 -16.57
N ILE A 243 0.56 18.98 -16.37
CA ILE A 243 0.56 17.99 -17.46
C ILE A 243 -0.84 17.90 -18.10
N LEU A 244 -1.90 17.79 -17.29
CA LEU A 244 -3.29 17.68 -17.77
C LEU A 244 -3.63 18.87 -18.70
N LYS A 245 -3.33 20.08 -18.27
CA LYS A 245 -3.57 21.30 -19.04
C LYS A 245 -2.72 21.37 -20.31
N HIS A 246 -1.44 21.02 -20.21
CA HIS A 246 -0.51 21.06 -21.34
C HIS A 246 -0.89 20.06 -22.44
N CYS A 247 -1.35 18.88 -22.08
CA CYS A 247 -1.78 17.83 -22.99
C CYS A 247 -3.24 17.93 -23.40
N HIS A 248 -3.99 18.91 -22.90
CA HIS A 248 -5.43 19.08 -23.13
C HIS A 248 -6.22 17.78 -22.87
N LEU A 249 -5.98 17.17 -21.71
CA LEU A 249 -6.67 15.94 -21.30
C LEU A 249 -8.05 16.29 -20.73
N SER A 250 -9.05 15.51 -21.11
CA SER A 250 -10.40 15.60 -20.55
C SER A 250 -10.52 14.75 -19.27
N ASN A 251 -11.57 15.01 -18.48
CA ASN A 251 -11.87 14.19 -17.31
C ASN A 251 -12.15 12.71 -17.69
N ASP A 252 -12.67 12.45 -18.88
CA ASP A 252 -12.96 11.09 -19.34
C ASP A 252 -11.71 10.28 -19.70
N GLU A 253 -10.61 10.95 -20.07
CA GLU A 253 -9.36 10.30 -20.43
C GLU A 253 -8.49 9.99 -19.22
N VAL A 254 -8.77 10.62 -18.05
CA VAL A 254 -7.87 10.58 -16.91
C VAL A 254 -8.54 10.01 -15.64
N ARG A 255 -7.76 9.25 -14.88
CA ARG A 255 -8.05 8.82 -13.51
C ARG A 255 -6.99 9.43 -12.59
N ILE A 256 -7.41 10.19 -11.57
CA ILE A 256 -6.49 10.89 -10.68
C ILE A 256 -6.70 10.40 -9.26
N ILE A 257 -5.66 9.82 -8.65
CA ILE A 257 -5.67 9.29 -7.29
C ILE A 257 -4.74 10.15 -6.43
N CYS A 258 -5.34 10.99 -5.62
CA CYS A 258 -4.64 11.86 -4.67
C CYS A 258 -5.43 12.01 -3.36
N ALA A 259 -4.85 12.68 -2.37
CA ALA A 259 -5.57 13.00 -1.15
C ALA A 259 -6.75 13.94 -1.47
N ASP A 260 -7.95 13.57 -1.00
CA ASP A 260 -9.17 14.35 -1.20
C ASP A 260 -9.24 15.49 -0.13
N THR A 261 -8.48 16.54 -0.37
CA THR A 261 -8.40 17.73 0.46
C THR A 261 -9.04 18.93 -0.26
N PRO A 262 -9.52 19.96 0.47
CA PRO A 262 -10.04 21.18 -0.14
C PRO A 262 -9.05 21.79 -1.13
N GLU A 263 -7.76 21.83 -0.78
CA GLU A 263 -6.70 22.35 -1.63
C GLU A 263 -6.55 21.57 -2.95
N ASN A 264 -6.57 20.23 -2.89
CA ASN A 264 -6.46 19.40 -4.08
C ASN A 264 -7.71 19.49 -4.95
N ARG A 265 -8.91 19.60 -4.35
CA ARG A 265 -10.16 19.84 -5.10
C ARG A 265 -10.11 21.18 -5.83
N GLU A 266 -9.58 22.22 -5.20
CA GLU A 266 -9.40 23.52 -5.85
C GLU A 266 -8.42 23.46 -7.04
N LYS A 267 -7.28 22.75 -6.88
CA LYS A 267 -6.31 22.57 -7.98
C LYS A 267 -6.89 21.77 -9.15
N LEU A 268 -7.73 20.78 -8.87
CA LEU A 268 -8.31 19.83 -9.82
C LEU A 268 -9.70 20.24 -10.32
N ILE A 269 -10.06 21.53 -10.30
CA ILE A 269 -11.37 21.98 -10.82
C ILE A 269 -11.54 21.47 -12.26
N GLY A 270 -12.63 20.75 -12.50
CA GLY A 270 -12.96 20.11 -13.78
C GLY A 270 -12.46 18.67 -13.93
N TYR A 271 -11.83 18.11 -12.89
CA TYR A 271 -11.41 16.72 -12.83
C TYR A 271 -11.90 16.05 -11.54
N ASP A 272 -12.23 14.77 -11.64
CA ASP A 272 -12.66 13.96 -10.50
C ASP A 272 -11.47 13.36 -9.76
N ILE A 273 -11.51 13.40 -8.42
CA ILE A 273 -10.59 12.63 -7.58
C ILE A 273 -11.15 11.22 -7.45
N SER A 274 -10.36 10.26 -7.93
CA SER A 274 -10.68 8.83 -7.93
C SER A 274 -10.03 8.11 -6.74
N ASN A 275 -10.36 6.83 -6.58
CA ASN A 275 -9.68 5.92 -5.65
C ASN A 275 -9.04 4.73 -6.40
N SER A 276 -8.28 3.89 -5.69
CA SER A 276 -7.57 2.75 -6.27
C SER A 276 -8.49 1.70 -6.91
N ARG A 277 -9.78 1.66 -6.54
CA ARG A 277 -10.78 0.72 -7.06
C ARG A 277 -11.57 1.26 -8.24
N SER A 278 -11.42 2.55 -8.56
CA SER A 278 -12.06 3.13 -9.74
C SER A 278 -11.51 2.46 -11.01
N PRO A 279 -12.30 2.31 -12.07
CA PRO A 279 -11.82 1.75 -13.34
C PRO A 279 -10.61 2.50 -13.88
N ASN A 280 -9.67 1.78 -14.49
CA ASN A 280 -8.56 2.40 -15.21
C ASN A 280 -9.09 3.24 -16.37
N LYS A 281 -8.33 4.29 -16.68
CA LYS A 281 -8.53 5.08 -17.89
C LYS A 281 -7.24 5.06 -18.71
N MET A 282 -7.25 5.67 -19.89
CA MET A 282 -6.04 5.71 -20.73
C MET A 282 -4.85 6.29 -19.98
N PHE A 283 -5.08 7.30 -19.11
CA PHE A 283 -4.03 7.93 -18.30
C PHE A 283 -4.41 7.90 -16.83
N ASN A 284 -3.62 7.19 -16.01
CA ASN A 284 -3.84 7.06 -14.57
C ASN A 284 -2.73 7.83 -13.84
N PHE A 285 -3.09 8.89 -13.12
CA PHE A 285 -2.15 9.70 -12.32
C PHE A 285 -2.30 9.34 -10.84
N ILE A 286 -1.20 8.99 -10.20
CA ILE A 286 -1.19 8.44 -8.86
C ILE A 286 -0.18 9.21 -8.01
N THR A 287 -0.62 9.71 -6.86
CA THR A 287 0.26 10.33 -5.86
C THR A 287 0.64 9.34 -4.77
N SER A 288 1.57 9.72 -3.89
CA SER A 288 2.03 8.87 -2.78
C SER A 288 0.93 8.42 -1.80
N LYS A 289 -0.28 9.01 -1.89
CA LYS A 289 -1.44 8.50 -1.14
C LYS A 289 -1.69 7.01 -1.42
N SER A 290 -1.33 6.54 -2.60
CA SER A 290 -1.67 5.21 -3.09
C SER A 290 -0.48 4.51 -3.78
N PHE A 291 0.75 4.89 -3.46
CA PHE A 291 1.94 4.15 -3.90
C PHE A 291 2.03 2.80 -3.19
N GLU A 292 1.65 2.79 -1.91
CA GLU A 292 1.68 1.60 -1.08
C GLU A 292 0.26 1.11 -0.82
N GLY A 293 0.05 -0.20 -1.00
CA GLY A 293 -1.19 -0.87 -0.62
C GLY A 293 -2.37 -0.70 -1.55
N ALA A 294 -2.13 -0.30 -2.77
CA ALA A 294 -3.11 -0.34 -3.84
C ALA A 294 -2.64 -1.26 -4.96
N ASP A 295 -3.49 -2.17 -5.36
CA ASP A 295 -3.22 -3.04 -6.50
C ASP A 295 -3.81 -2.38 -7.77
N TYR A 296 -2.96 -2.21 -8.78
CA TYR A 296 -3.34 -1.66 -10.08
C TYR A 296 -3.24 -2.78 -11.12
N PHE A 297 -4.37 -3.34 -11.47
CA PHE A 297 -4.42 -4.44 -12.45
C PHE A 297 -4.55 -3.89 -13.86
N SER A 298 -3.64 -4.29 -14.73
CA SER A 298 -3.68 -4.06 -16.17
C SER A 298 -2.89 -5.15 -16.88
N GLU A 299 -3.41 -5.66 -17.98
CA GLU A 299 -2.71 -6.66 -18.81
C GLU A 299 -1.60 -6.01 -19.66
N THR A 300 -1.75 -4.74 -19.99
CA THR A 300 -0.86 -4.06 -20.94
C THR A 300 -0.36 -2.70 -20.47
N GLY A 301 -0.72 -2.28 -19.24
CA GLY A 301 -0.37 -0.97 -18.71
C GLY A 301 1.13 -0.75 -18.56
N LEU A 302 1.63 0.40 -18.98
CA LEU A 302 3.00 0.82 -18.72
C LEU A 302 3.05 1.76 -17.51
N CYS A 303 4.04 1.55 -16.64
CA CYS A 303 4.28 2.36 -15.45
C CYS A 303 5.39 3.38 -15.70
N PHE A 304 5.14 4.63 -15.33
CA PHE A 304 6.09 5.74 -15.44
C PHE A 304 6.22 6.41 -14.07
N ILE A 305 7.39 6.28 -13.44
CA ILE A 305 7.70 6.96 -12.19
C ILE A 305 8.43 8.25 -12.53
N ILE A 306 7.85 9.39 -12.14
CA ILE A 306 8.40 10.69 -12.45
C ILE A 306 8.81 11.40 -11.17
N SER A 307 10.11 11.64 -11.05
CA SER A 307 10.69 12.39 -9.94
C SER A 307 11.65 13.47 -10.43
N THR A 308 11.85 14.51 -9.63
CA THR A 308 12.74 15.61 -9.96
C THR A 308 13.42 16.18 -8.73
N GLN A 309 14.69 16.54 -8.85
CA GLN A 309 15.46 17.19 -7.78
C GLN A 309 14.93 18.59 -7.44
N SER A 310 14.33 19.29 -8.40
CA SER A 310 13.70 20.60 -8.14
C SER A 310 12.46 20.51 -7.24
N ASN A 311 11.92 19.31 -7.06
CA ASN A 311 10.74 19.04 -6.25
C ASN A 311 11.02 17.82 -5.35
N PRO A 312 11.77 17.99 -4.24
CA PRO A 312 12.30 16.86 -3.45
C PRO A 312 11.27 15.87 -2.96
N HIS A 313 10.01 16.30 -2.71
CA HIS A 313 8.94 15.39 -2.30
C HIS A 313 8.45 14.46 -3.42
N THR A 314 8.92 14.65 -4.66
CA THR A 314 8.64 13.73 -5.77
C THR A 314 9.74 12.69 -5.95
N LEU A 315 10.85 12.79 -5.20
CA LEU A 315 11.95 11.84 -5.30
C LEU A 315 11.46 10.46 -4.84
N ALA A 316 11.67 9.47 -5.69
CA ALA A 316 11.39 8.07 -5.39
C ALA A 316 12.70 7.37 -5.04
N SER A 317 12.70 6.64 -3.93
CA SER A 317 13.83 5.81 -3.52
C SER A 317 13.78 4.45 -4.22
N ILE A 318 14.92 4.01 -4.75
CA ILE A 318 15.04 2.65 -5.33
C ILE A 318 14.79 1.58 -4.26
N ASP A 319 15.18 1.85 -3.01
CA ASP A 319 15.08 0.88 -1.95
C ASP A 319 13.69 0.77 -1.31
N THR A 320 12.82 1.78 -1.50
CA THR A 320 11.54 1.85 -0.78
C THR A 320 10.33 2.22 -1.63
N ASP A 321 10.50 2.86 -2.78
CA ASP A 321 9.39 3.37 -3.59
C ASP A 321 9.25 2.67 -4.95
N ILE A 322 10.29 1.96 -5.40
CA ILE A 322 10.37 1.34 -6.73
C ILE A 322 10.52 -0.20 -6.71
N PRO A 323 10.54 -0.92 -5.60
CA PRO A 323 10.67 -2.37 -5.63
C PRO A 323 9.46 -3.09 -6.19
#